data_11b888673df38511138f7d5e10564ce1
#
_entry.id   11b888673df38511138f7d5e10564ce1
#
_cell.length_a   1.000
_cell.length_b   1.000
_cell.length_c   1.000
_cell.angle_alpha   90.00
_cell.angle_beta   90.00
_cell.angle_gamma   90.00
#
_symmetry.space_group_name_H-M   'P 1'
#
loop_
_entity.id
_entity.type
_entity.pdbx_description
1 polymer ?
#
loop_
_entity_poly.entity_id
_entity_poly.type
_entity_poly.pdbx_seq_one_letter_code
_entity_poly.pdbx_strand_id
1 'polypeptide(L)'
;MVLLYDFVLEEDEFCRLANVSHEEFLIWKDMGVVEPVITEGEIRFPAEALAKLVKAKKIQHDFELDFSGTSLVLDLLEEIALLRQKLKRYEND
;
A
#
# COMPACT_ATOMS: atom_id res chain seq x y z
N MET A 1 17.07 -7.68 14.60
CA MET A 1 15.80 -8.08 13.98
C MET A 1 15.53 -7.18 12.80
N VAL A 2 15.25 -7.76 11.65
CA VAL A 2 14.95 -7.00 10.44
C VAL A 2 13.45 -6.75 10.36
N LEU A 3 13.07 -5.48 10.23
CA LEU A 3 11.67 -5.09 10.13
C LEU A 3 11.20 -5.22 8.68
N LEU A 4 9.92 -5.51 8.46
CA LEU A 4 9.39 -5.70 7.11
C LEU A 4 9.65 -4.52 6.19
N TYR A 5 9.57 -3.30 6.70
CA TYR A 5 9.79 -2.12 5.88
C TYR A 5 11.24 -1.90 5.48
N ASP A 6 12.18 -2.66 6.06
CA ASP A 6 13.59 -2.60 5.65
C ASP A 6 13.85 -3.41 4.38
N PHE A 7 12.91 -4.25 3.97
CA PHE A 7 13.03 -5.01 2.74
C PHE A 7 12.53 -4.20 1.55
N VAL A 8 13.27 -4.31 0.45
CA VAL A 8 12.85 -3.73 -0.82
C VAL A 8 12.83 -4.84 -1.87
N LEU A 9 11.89 -4.73 -2.80
CA LEU A 9 11.63 -5.76 -3.80
C LEU A 9 11.73 -5.19 -5.20
N GLU A 10 12.16 -6.02 -6.14
CA GLU A 10 12.08 -5.67 -7.55
C GLU A 10 10.63 -5.82 -8.01
N GLU A 11 10.29 -5.15 -9.11
CA GLU A 11 8.92 -5.12 -9.61
C GLU A 11 8.37 -6.52 -9.87
N ASP A 12 9.13 -7.39 -10.55
CA ASP A 12 8.66 -8.74 -10.88
C ASP A 12 8.36 -9.55 -9.63
N GLU A 13 9.25 -9.49 -8.64
CA GLU A 13 9.06 -10.19 -7.39
C GLU A 13 7.87 -9.64 -6.62
N PHE A 14 7.74 -8.31 -6.60
CA PHE A 14 6.62 -7.64 -5.96
C PHE A 14 5.29 -8.10 -6.57
N CYS A 15 5.18 -8.09 -7.89
CA CYS A 15 3.96 -8.51 -8.59
C CYS A 15 3.63 -9.97 -8.31
N ARG A 16 4.64 -10.83 -8.26
CA ARG A 16 4.45 -12.24 -7.98
C ARG A 16 3.92 -12.45 -6.56
N LEU A 17 4.51 -11.79 -5.59
CA LEU A 17 4.10 -11.91 -4.19
C LEU A 17 2.72 -11.32 -3.94
N ALA A 18 2.37 -10.24 -4.62
CA ALA A 18 1.04 -9.62 -4.51
C ALA A 18 -0.02 -10.35 -5.33
N ASN A 19 0.40 -11.27 -6.18
CA ASN A 19 -0.48 -11.98 -7.11
C ASN A 19 -1.25 -11.02 -8.02
N VAL A 20 -0.53 -10.09 -8.62
CA VAL A 20 -1.09 -9.14 -9.58
C VAL A 20 -0.34 -9.25 -10.91
N SER A 21 -1.03 -8.93 -12.00
CA SER A 21 -0.39 -8.79 -13.29
C SER A 21 0.37 -7.47 -13.34
N HIS A 22 1.31 -7.33 -14.29
CA HIS A 22 2.00 -6.06 -14.50
C HIS A 22 1.03 -4.96 -14.88
N GLU A 23 0.00 -5.27 -15.63
CA GLU A 23 -1.02 -4.29 -16.01
C GLU A 23 -1.77 -3.76 -14.78
N GLU A 24 -2.19 -4.65 -13.90
CA GLU A 24 -2.86 -4.27 -12.66
C GLU A 24 -1.92 -3.48 -11.75
N PHE A 25 -0.68 -3.93 -11.64
CA PHE A 25 0.35 -3.23 -10.87
C PHE A 25 0.53 -1.78 -11.31
N LEU A 26 0.57 -1.54 -12.63
CA LEU A 26 0.72 -0.19 -13.16
C LEU A 26 -0.47 0.71 -12.78
N ILE A 27 -1.67 0.16 -12.76
CA ILE A 27 -2.85 0.91 -12.33
C ILE A 27 -2.72 1.35 -10.87
N TRP A 28 -2.35 0.42 -9.98
CA TRP A 28 -2.18 0.74 -8.56
C TRP A 28 -1.04 1.74 -8.34
N LYS A 29 0.03 1.61 -9.11
CA LYS A 29 1.16 2.52 -9.04
C LYS A 29 0.75 3.94 -9.48
N ASP A 30 0.02 4.04 -10.60
CA ASP A 30 -0.43 5.33 -11.11
C ASP A 30 -1.41 6.01 -10.15
N MET A 31 -2.15 5.25 -9.38
CA MET A 31 -3.09 5.78 -8.39
C MET A 31 -2.42 6.11 -7.04
N GLY A 32 -1.12 5.85 -6.92
CA GLY A 32 -0.39 6.17 -5.70
C GLY A 32 -0.55 5.14 -4.57
N VAL A 33 -1.16 3.99 -4.85
CA VAL A 33 -1.29 2.92 -3.85
C VAL A 33 0.04 2.23 -3.62
N VAL A 34 0.82 2.07 -4.68
CA VAL A 34 2.16 1.48 -4.61
C VAL A 34 3.15 2.58 -4.96
N GLU A 35 3.96 2.99 -4.00
CA GLU A 35 4.96 4.03 -4.21
C GLU A 35 6.36 3.43 -4.22
N PRO A 36 7.13 3.67 -5.30
CA PRO A 36 8.48 3.17 -5.37
C PRO A 36 9.45 4.00 -4.52
N VAL A 37 10.58 3.40 -4.21
CA VAL A 37 11.71 4.11 -3.61
C VAL A 37 12.92 3.92 -4.52
N ILE A 38 13.89 4.81 -4.42
CA ILE A 38 15.14 4.67 -5.16
C ILE A 38 16.21 4.22 -4.18
N THR A 39 16.79 3.06 -4.44
CA THR A 39 17.85 2.47 -3.62
C THR A 39 19.03 2.16 -4.52
N GLU A 40 20.17 2.75 -4.22
CA GLU A 40 21.40 2.56 -5.02
C GLU A 40 21.20 2.84 -6.51
N GLY A 41 20.40 3.87 -6.82
CA GLY A 41 20.12 4.28 -8.20
C GLY A 41 19.11 3.42 -8.92
N GLU A 42 18.51 2.44 -8.27
CA GLU A 42 17.52 1.56 -8.87
C GLU A 42 16.16 1.70 -8.22
N ILE A 43 15.11 1.50 -9.02
CA ILE A 43 13.74 1.57 -8.53
C ILE A 43 13.40 0.27 -7.81
N ARG A 44 12.96 0.39 -6.57
CA ARG A 44 12.58 -0.73 -5.73
C ARG A 44 11.24 -0.43 -5.05
N PHE A 45 10.60 -1.45 -4.52
CA PHE A 45 9.32 -1.33 -3.84
C PHE A 45 9.47 -1.85 -2.40
N PRO A 46 9.17 -1.02 -1.40
CA PRO A 46 9.28 -1.47 -0.01
C PRO A 46 8.24 -2.54 0.31
N ALA A 47 8.58 -3.45 1.22
CA ALA A 47 7.67 -4.52 1.60
C ALA A 47 6.37 -4.01 2.21
N GLU A 48 6.37 -2.82 2.83
CA GLU A 48 5.14 -2.23 3.35
C GLU A 48 4.16 -1.88 2.23
N ALA A 49 4.67 -1.56 1.03
CA ALA A 49 3.82 -1.34 -0.13
C ALA A 49 3.12 -2.63 -0.55
N LEU A 50 3.78 -3.77 -0.37
CA LEU A 50 3.17 -5.08 -0.63
C LEU A 50 1.97 -5.30 0.29
N ALA A 51 2.12 -5.02 1.58
CA ALA A 51 1.03 -5.17 2.53
C ALA A 51 -0.14 -4.25 2.18
N LYS A 52 0.15 -3.03 1.76
CA LYS A 52 -0.88 -2.07 1.34
C LYS A 52 -1.62 -2.56 0.11
N LEU A 53 -0.92 -3.11 -0.88
CA LEU A 53 -1.54 -3.64 -2.09
C LEU A 53 -2.41 -4.86 -1.80
N VAL A 54 -1.95 -5.76 -0.95
CA VAL A 54 -2.74 -6.93 -0.53
C VAL A 54 -4.04 -6.47 0.14
N LYS A 55 -3.95 -5.48 1.01
CA LYS A 55 -5.11 -4.89 1.67
C LYS A 55 -6.06 -4.24 0.65
N ALA A 56 -5.51 -3.52 -0.32
CA ALA A 56 -6.31 -2.89 -1.37
C ALA A 56 -7.09 -3.91 -2.17
N LYS A 57 -6.45 -5.00 -2.56
CA LYS A 57 -7.10 -6.07 -3.33
C LYS A 57 -8.22 -6.73 -2.54
N LYS A 58 -8.01 -6.94 -1.23
CA LYS A 58 -9.03 -7.51 -0.38
C LYS A 58 -10.25 -6.59 -0.28
N ILE A 59 -10.03 -5.31 -0.08
CA ILE A 59 -11.10 -4.30 -0.01
C ILE A 59 -11.85 -4.24 -1.34
N GLN A 60 -11.12 -4.22 -2.44
CA GLN A 60 -11.70 -4.19 -3.77
C GLN A 60 -12.63 -5.38 -4.00
N HIS A 61 -12.16 -6.56 -3.64
CA HIS A 61 -12.92 -7.79 -3.82
C HIS A 61 -14.13 -7.87 -2.88
N ASP A 62 -13.93 -7.62 -1.58
CA ASP A 62 -14.96 -7.80 -0.57
C ASP A 62 -16.12 -6.81 -0.74
N PHE A 63 -15.84 -5.61 -1.24
CA PHE A 63 -16.85 -4.56 -1.41
C PHE A 63 -17.20 -4.30 -2.88
N GLU A 64 -16.66 -5.12 -3.78
CA GLU A 64 -16.93 -4.99 -5.23
C GLU A 64 -16.68 -3.58 -5.74
N LEU A 65 -15.55 -2.99 -5.36
CA LEU A 65 -15.19 -1.63 -5.75
C LEU A 65 -14.31 -1.64 -7.00
N ASP A 66 -14.38 -0.57 -7.78
CA ASP A 66 -13.42 -0.33 -8.84
C ASP A 66 -12.11 0.20 -8.24
N PHE A 67 -11.11 0.46 -9.10
CA PHE A 67 -9.81 0.97 -8.63
C PHE A 67 -9.95 2.31 -7.93
N SER A 68 -10.74 3.23 -8.49
CA SER A 68 -10.92 4.56 -7.91
C SER A 68 -11.62 4.50 -6.55
N GLY A 69 -12.67 3.69 -6.44
CA GLY A 69 -13.39 3.50 -5.19
C GLY A 69 -12.50 2.89 -4.12
N THR A 70 -11.69 1.91 -4.49
CA THR A 70 -10.75 1.27 -3.57
C THR A 70 -9.71 2.27 -3.07
N SER A 71 -9.14 3.07 -3.97
CA SER A 71 -8.15 4.09 -3.61
C SER A 71 -8.74 5.09 -2.64
N LEU A 72 -9.96 5.54 -2.88
CA LEU A 72 -10.65 6.46 -1.96
C LEU A 72 -10.84 5.85 -0.57
N VAL A 73 -11.28 4.59 -0.51
CA VAL A 73 -11.45 3.89 0.77
C VAL A 73 -10.13 3.81 1.53
N LEU A 74 -9.03 3.47 0.84
CA LEU A 74 -7.72 3.41 1.46
C LEU A 74 -7.30 4.76 2.06
N ASP A 75 -7.52 5.84 1.31
CA ASP A 75 -7.19 7.19 1.79
C ASP A 75 -8.01 7.55 3.03
N LEU A 76 -9.30 7.22 3.02
CA LEU A 76 -10.17 7.47 4.17
C LEU A 76 -9.75 6.66 5.40
N LEU A 77 -9.35 5.42 5.21
CA LEU A 77 -8.87 4.58 6.31
C LEU A 77 -7.58 5.13 6.91
N GLU A 78 -6.67 5.64 6.08
CA GLU A 78 -5.45 6.28 6.56
C GLU A 78 -5.77 7.53 7.36
N GLU A 79 -6.70 8.35 6.88
CA GLU A 79 -7.13 9.56 7.58
C GLU A 79 -7.77 9.22 8.93
N ILE A 80 -8.62 8.21 8.97
CA ILE A 80 -9.24 7.74 10.22
C ILE A 80 -8.16 7.29 11.21
N ALA A 81 -7.17 6.53 10.74
CA ALA A 81 -6.09 6.07 11.60
C ALA A 81 -5.30 7.24 12.20
N LEU A 82 -5.00 8.26 11.39
CA LEU A 82 -4.29 9.45 11.86
C LEU A 82 -5.11 10.22 12.89
N LEU A 83 -6.41 10.38 12.64
CA LEU A 83 -7.29 11.08 13.57
C LEU A 83 -7.41 10.33 14.89
N ARG A 84 -7.48 9.01 14.86
CA ARG A 84 -7.51 8.19 16.08
C ARG A 84 -6.22 8.34 16.89
N GLN A 85 -5.08 8.42 16.24
CA GLN A 85 -3.82 8.66 16.92
C GLN A 85 -3.80 10.01 17.62
N LYS A 86 -4.28 11.04 16.93
CA LYS A 86 -4.37 12.39 17.50
C LYS A 86 -5.31 12.41 18.71
N LEU A 87 -6.44 11.74 18.59
CA LEU A 87 -7.42 11.67 19.68
C LEU A 87 -6.84 10.98 20.92
N LYS A 88 -6.09 9.89 20.72
CA LYS A 88 -5.41 9.19 21.81
C LYS A 88 -4.46 10.10 22.56
N ARG A 89 -3.74 10.98 21.86
CA ARG A 89 -2.83 11.94 22.51
C ARG A 89 -3.58 12.87 23.44
N TYR A 90 -4.73 13.35 23.02
CA TYR A 90 -5.56 14.22 23.87
C TYR A 90 -6.14 13.49 25.07
N GLU A 91 -6.52 12.23 24.92
CA GLU A 91 -7.09 11.43 25.98
C GLU A 91 -6.07 11.05 27.06
N ASN A 92 -4.80 10.98 26.70
CA ASN A 92 -3.72 10.55 27.60
C ASN A 92 -3.01 11.72 28.31
N ASP A 93 -3.40 12.94 28.03
CA ASP A 93 -2.80 14.12 28.66
C ASP A 93 -3.47 14.47 29.99
#